data_c8a13a7a155e233d196c88ae060a79d4
#
_entry.id   c8a13a7a155e233d196c88ae060a79d4
#
_cell.length_a   1.000
_cell.length_b   1.000
_cell.length_c   1.000
_cell.angle_alpha   90.00
_cell.angle_beta   90.00
_cell.angle_gamma   90.00
#
_symmetry.space_group_name_H-M   'P 1'
#
loop_
_entity.id
_entity.type
_entity.pdbx_description
1 polymer ?
#
loop_
_entity_poly.entity_id
_entity_poly.type
_entity_poly.pdbx_seq_one_letter_code
_entity_poly.pdbx_strand_id
1 'polypeptide(L)'
;MGAAVDLLAREMSETFHDMRARLHDLTEDEFFWEPVPGSWTVFRDERGRWDHHYEEPDPEPAPFTTIAWRLTHIAMCKVMYHEHAFGPGELTWLTIETPGTPDGALDMLDAGHALLTEDLAELDDTDLERSVPTNWGEEWPAWRIFWTMTHHDAHHGGEIGALRDLYAATHRTGPDPDGG
;
A
#
# COMPACT_ATOMS: atom_id res chain seq x y z
N MET A 1 -23.57 -8.71 -11.95
CA MET A 1 -22.81 -8.77 -10.68
C MET A 1 -23.80 -9.05 -9.57
N GLY A 2 -23.41 -9.83 -8.57
CA GLY A 2 -24.23 -10.12 -7.41
C GLY A 2 -24.10 -9.04 -6.33
N ALA A 3 -24.91 -9.11 -5.28
CA ALA A 3 -24.94 -8.06 -4.24
C ALA A 3 -23.65 -8.02 -3.41
N ALA A 4 -22.98 -9.16 -3.21
CA ALA A 4 -21.73 -9.23 -2.45
C ALA A 4 -20.54 -8.67 -3.26
N VAL A 5 -20.45 -9.00 -4.55
CA VAL A 5 -19.46 -8.41 -5.47
C VAL A 5 -19.66 -6.89 -5.57
N ASP A 6 -20.90 -6.42 -5.72
CA ASP A 6 -21.20 -4.98 -5.79
C ASP A 6 -20.81 -4.24 -4.50
N LEU A 7 -21.01 -4.87 -3.33
CA LEU A 7 -20.59 -4.28 -2.05
C LEU A 7 -19.07 -4.19 -1.94
N LEU A 8 -18.34 -5.28 -2.22
CA LEU A 8 -16.88 -5.29 -2.18
C LEU A 8 -16.27 -4.27 -3.16
N ALA A 9 -16.83 -4.17 -4.37
CA ALA A 9 -16.37 -3.23 -5.38
C ALA A 9 -16.53 -1.76 -4.93
N ARG A 10 -17.66 -1.44 -4.28
CA ARG A 10 -17.89 -0.09 -3.73
C ARG A 10 -16.93 0.23 -2.59
N GLU A 11 -16.82 -0.65 -1.59
CA GLU A 11 -15.92 -0.48 -0.46
C GLU A 11 -14.47 -0.32 -0.91
N MET A 12 -14.02 -1.16 -1.86
CA MET A 12 -12.68 -1.09 -2.42
C MET A 12 -12.45 0.23 -3.16
N SER A 13 -13.42 0.68 -3.95
CA SER A 13 -13.33 1.94 -4.70
C SER A 13 -13.34 3.18 -3.78
N GLU A 14 -14.25 3.22 -2.79
CA GLU A 14 -14.38 4.35 -1.86
C GLU A 14 -13.13 4.47 -0.99
N THR A 15 -12.66 3.36 -0.40
CA THR A 15 -11.48 3.34 0.47
C THR A 15 -10.21 3.74 -0.30
N PHE A 16 -10.06 3.22 -1.53
CA PHE A 16 -8.95 3.59 -2.40
C PHE A 16 -8.98 5.07 -2.76
N HIS A 17 -10.15 5.60 -3.13
CA HIS A 17 -10.33 7.01 -3.46
C HIS A 17 -9.94 7.92 -2.28
N ASP A 18 -10.38 7.60 -1.08
CA ASP A 18 -10.07 8.37 0.13
C ASP A 18 -8.58 8.36 0.43
N MET A 19 -7.93 7.20 0.36
CA MET A 19 -6.48 7.09 0.51
C MET A 19 -5.76 7.88 -0.60
N ARG A 20 -6.17 7.73 -1.85
CA ARG A 20 -5.54 8.39 -3.01
C ARG A 20 -5.64 9.90 -2.94
N ALA A 21 -6.75 10.43 -2.41
CA ALA A 21 -6.93 11.86 -2.17
C ALA A 21 -5.90 12.40 -1.14
N ARG A 22 -5.51 11.59 -0.15
CA ARG A 22 -4.48 11.95 0.83
C ARG A 22 -3.06 11.93 0.25
N LEU A 23 -2.85 11.35 -0.93
CA LEU A 23 -1.54 11.23 -1.60
C LEU A 23 -1.30 12.31 -2.69
N HIS A 24 -2.24 13.25 -2.84
CA HIS A 24 -2.10 14.35 -3.81
C HIS A 24 -0.91 15.25 -3.44
N ASP A 25 -0.11 15.62 -4.44
CA ASP A 25 1.08 16.50 -4.28
C ASP A 25 2.11 15.98 -3.25
N LEU A 26 2.23 14.67 -3.09
CA LEU A 26 3.24 14.05 -2.23
C LEU A 26 4.65 14.37 -2.78
N THR A 27 5.45 15.08 -1.99
CA THR A 27 6.82 15.42 -2.35
C THR A 27 7.82 14.34 -1.96
N GLU A 28 9.00 14.31 -2.58
CA GLU A 28 10.07 13.38 -2.24
C GLU A 28 10.57 13.57 -0.79
N ASP A 29 10.70 14.83 -0.34
CA ASP A 29 11.09 15.15 1.04
C ASP A 29 10.09 14.60 2.06
N GLU A 30 8.78 14.71 1.77
CA GLU A 30 7.71 14.17 2.62
C GLU A 30 7.67 12.64 2.56
N PHE A 31 7.87 12.06 1.39
CA PHE A 31 7.85 10.61 1.16
C PHE A 31 8.91 9.89 2.00
N PHE A 32 10.16 10.40 2.03
CA PHE A 32 11.27 9.83 2.80
C PHE A 32 11.41 10.38 4.22
N TRP A 33 10.56 11.31 4.64
CA TRP A 33 10.67 11.89 5.96
C TRP A 33 10.59 10.84 7.07
N GLU A 34 11.61 10.83 7.93
CA GLU A 34 11.65 9.99 9.12
C GLU A 34 11.05 10.75 10.32
N PRO A 35 9.83 10.43 10.77
CA PRO A 35 9.21 11.09 11.91
C PRO A 35 9.95 10.82 13.23
N VAL A 36 10.64 9.69 13.30
CA VAL A 36 11.57 9.33 14.38
C VAL A 36 12.82 8.71 13.79
N PRO A 37 14.02 8.90 14.42
CA PRO A 37 15.24 8.31 13.93
C PRO A 37 15.17 6.78 13.82
N GLY A 38 15.61 6.23 12.69
CA GLY A 38 15.62 4.78 12.43
C GLY A 38 14.26 4.23 12.00
N SER A 39 13.36 5.09 11.51
CA SER A 39 12.12 4.63 10.87
C SER A 39 12.43 3.73 9.67
N TRP A 40 11.69 2.67 9.50
CA TRP A 40 11.77 1.87 8.29
C TRP A 40 11.34 2.66 7.07
N THR A 41 12.12 2.51 5.99
CA THR A 41 11.92 3.25 4.74
C THR A 41 12.31 2.40 3.55
N VAL A 42 12.16 2.96 2.35
CA VAL A 42 12.71 2.45 1.10
C VAL A 42 14.12 3.05 0.93
N PHE A 43 15.06 2.27 0.47
CA PHE A 43 16.48 2.66 0.36
C PHE A 43 17.14 2.04 -0.88
N ARG A 44 18.35 2.48 -1.22
CA ARG A 44 19.18 1.86 -2.25
C ARG A 44 20.09 0.80 -1.63
N ASP A 45 20.03 -0.43 -2.18
CA ASP A 45 20.95 -1.51 -1.80
C ASP A 45 22.39 -1.23 -2.29
N GLU A 46 23.33 -2.09 -1.93
CA GLU A 46 24.75 -1.98 -2.33
C GLU A 46 24.96 -2.01 -3.86
N ARG A 47 23.98 -2.48 -4.61
CA ARG A 47 23.98 -2.54 -6.08
C ARG A 47 23.26 -1.35 -6.71
N GLY A 48 22.75 -0.41 -5.89
CA GLY A 48 22.02 0.76 -6.31
C GLY A 48 20.56 0.49 -6.71
N ARG A 49 20.01 -0.69 -6.42
CA ARG A 49 18.61 -1.04 -6.64
C ARG A 49 17.79 -0.56 -5.45
N TRP A 50 16.54 -0.19 -5.69
CA TRP A 50 15.63 0.09 -4.61
C TRP A 50 15.23 -1.19 -3.87
N ASP A 51 15.19 -1.09 -2.54
CA ASP A 51 14.77 -2.12 -1.61
C ASP A 51 14.06 -1.45 -0.43
N HIS A 52 13.45 -2.22 0.45
CA HIS A 52 12.73 -1.72 1.61
C HIS A 52 13.12 -2.49 2.87
N HIS A 53 13.03 -1.84 4.02
CA HIS A 53 13.27 -2.51 5.28
C HIS A 53 12.21 -3.58 5.52
N TYR A 54 12.67 -4.79 5.85
CA TYR A 54 11.83 -5.91 6.23
C TYR A 54 12.63 -6.89 7.08
N GLU A 55 12.04 -7.42 8.13
CA GLU A 55 12.62 -8.48 8.96
C GLU A 55 11.55 -9.53 9.27
N GLU A 56 11.97 -10.81 9.30
CA GLU A 56 11.14 -11.93 9.71
C GLU A 56 11.89 -12.73 10.79
N PRO A 57 11.35 -12.93 12.00
CA PRO A 57 10.07 -12.37 12.48
C PRO A 57 10.10 -10.84 12.66
N ASP A 58 8.92 -10.23 12.71
CA ASP A 58 8.80 -8.80 12.97
C ASP A 58 9.54 -8.39 14.23
N PRO A 59 10.31 -7.27 14.24
CA PRO A 59 11.00 -6.77 15.41
C PRO A 59 10.02 -6.37 16.53
N GLU A 60 10.47 -6.52 17.76
CA GLU A 60 9.70 -6.04 18.92
C GLU A 60 10.56 -5.09 19.77
N PRO A 61 10.16 -3.82 19.97
CA PRO A 61 8.94 -3.21 19.43
C PRO A 61 8.98 -3.03 17.90
N ALA A 62 7.80 -3.05 17.28
CA ALA A 62 7.69 -2.80 15.85
C ALA A 62 8.27 -1.41 15.50
N PRO A 63 9.10 -1.29 14.46
CA PRO A 63 9.69 -0.02 14.06
C PRO A 63 8.62 0.93 13.53
N PHE A 64 8.85 2.22 13.71
CA PHE A 64 8.04 3.21 13.01
C PHE A 64 8.40 3.19 11.52
N THR A 65 7.50 3.64 10.64
CA THR A 65 7.72 3.58 9.19
C THR A 65 7.45 4.92 8.53
N THR A 66 8.16 5.22 7.45
CA THR A 66 7.96 6.41 6.60
C THR A 66 6.75 6.24 5.69
N ILE A 67 6.33 7.32 5.01
CA ILE A 67 5.34 7.25 3.93
C ILE A 67 5.86 6.38 2.80
N ALA A 68 7.16 6.47 2.47
CA ALA A 68 7.81 5.63 1.47
C ALA A 68 7.57 4.14 1.72
N TRP A 69 7.82 3.70 2.95
CA TRP A 69 7.63 2.30 3.32
C TRP A 69 6.16 1.88 3.20
N ARG A 70 5.24 2.66 3.79
CA ARG A 70 3.81 2.32 3.83
C ARG A 70 3.19 2.27 2.44
N LEU A 71 3.45 3.29 1.61
CA LEU A 71 2.90 3.37 0.27
C LEU A 71 3.44 2.25 -0.62
N THR A 72 4.75 2.00 -0.57
CA THR A 72 5.39 0.89 -1.28
C THR A 72 4.84 -0.46 -0.83
N HIS A 73 4.68 -0.66 0.48
CA HIS A 73 4.10 -1.89 1.05
C HIS A 73 2.68 -2.16 0.49
N ILE A 74 1.79 -1.16 0.53
CA ILE A 74 0.42 -1.34 0.00
C ILE A 74 0.46 -1.64 -1.50
N ALA A 75 1.26 -0.89 -2.27
CA ALA A 75 1.36 -1.04 -3.71
C ALA A 75 1.85 -2.44 -4.10
N MET A 76 2.94 -2.90 -3.49
CA MET A 76 3.49 -4.24 -3.72
C MET A 76 2.51 -5.33 -3.28
N CYS A 77 1.83 -5.18 -2.14
CA CYS A 77 0.82 -6.13 -1.68
C CYS A 77 -0.31 -6.30 -2.70
N LYS A 78 -0.85 -5.22 -3.29
CA LYS A 78 -1.90 -5.32 -4.30
C LYS A 78 -1.46 -6.14 -5.51
N VAL A 79 -0.25 -5.89 -6.01
CA VAL A 79 0.32 -6.65 -7.13
C VAL A 79 0.51 -8.13 -6.75
N MET A 80 1.06 -8.40 -5.56
CA MET A 80 1.30 -9.78 -5.11
C MET A 80 0.00 -10.57 -4.87
N TYR A 81 -1.05 -9.92 -4.34
CA TYR A 81 -2.34 -10.58 -4.15
C TYR A 81 -3.03 -10.89 -5.47
N HIS A 82 -3.00 -9.96 -6.45
CA HIS A 82 -3.46 -10.25 -7.81
C HIS A 82 -2.68 -11.42 -8.41
N GLU A 83 -1.35 -11.33 -8.41
CA GLU A 83 -0.46 -12.29 -9.03
C GLU A 83 -0.70 -13.73 -8.57
N HIS A 84 -0.86 -13.93 -7.25
CA HIS A 84 -1.02 -15.26 -6.70
C HIS A 84 -2.46 -15.77 -6.69
N ALA A 85 -3.45 -14.90 -6.45
CA ALA A 85 -4.83 -15.32 -6.37
C ALA A 85 -5.54 -15.46 -7.73
N PHE A 86 -5.13 -14.64 -8.71
CA PHE A 86 -5.82 -14.53 -10.01
C PHE A 86 -4.88 -14.56 -11.21
N GLY A 87 -3.59 -14.29 -11.01
CA GLY A 87 -2.55 -14.29 -12.02
C GLY A 87 -1.78 -15.61 -12.12
N PRO A 88 -0.59 -15.61 -12.77
CA PRO A 88 0.23 -16.80 -13.01
C PRO A 88 0.91 -17.37 -11.76
N GLY A 89 1.04 -16.61 -10.66
CA GLY A 89 1.67 -17.05 -9.41
C GLY A 89 3.19 -17.19 -9.47
N GLU A 90 3.85 -16.48 -10.38
CA GLU A 90 5.30 -16.56 -10.62
C GLU A 90 6.11 -15.48 -9.88
N LEU A 91 5.49 -14.33 -9.59
CA LEU A 91 6.15 -13.21 -8.93
C LEU A 91 6.44 -13.52 -7.46
N THR A 92 7.59 -13.08 -6.98
CA THR A 92 8.02 -13.26 -5.58
C THR A 92 8.47 -11.94 -4.98
N TRP A 93 8.56 -11.86 -3.66
CA TRP A 93 9.12 -10.70 -2.95
C TRP A 93 10.58 -10.40 -3.33
N LEU A 94 11.31 -11.38 -3.86
CA LEU A 94 12.68 -11.19 -4.36
C LEU A 94 12.76 -10.67 -5.80
N THR A 95 11.67 -10.81 -6.55
CA THR A 95 11.63 -10.46 -7.98
C THR A 95 10.73 -9.27 -8.30
N ILE A 96 9.82 -8.91 -7.40
CA ILE A 96 9.03 -7.68 -7.52
C ILE A 96 9.95 -6.46 -7.39
N GLU A 97 9.80 -5.49 -8.28
CA GLU A 97 10.58 -4.25 -8.19
C GLU A 97 10.02 -3.34 -7.11
N THR A 98 10.88 -2.93 -6.17
CA THR A 98 10.53 -1.94 -5.14
C THR A 98 10.50 -0.55 -5.76
N PRO A 99 9.37 0.18 -5.76
CA PRO A 99 9.33 1.55 -6.25
C PRO A 99 10.06 2.48 -5.28
N GLY A 100 10.93 3.33 -5.82
CA GLY A 100 11.81 4.17 -4.99
C GLY A 100 11.58 5.67 -5.14
N THR A 101 10.42 6.07 -5.66
CA THR A 101 10.02 7.47 -5.80
C THR A 101 8.52 7.58 -5.51
N PRO A 102 8.01 8.77 -5.10
CA PRO A 102 6.58 8.99 -4.94
C PRO A 102 5.77 8.56 -6.16
N ASP A 103 6.16 9.04 -7.35
CA ASP A 103 5.45 8.73 -8.60
C ASP A 103 5.48 7.22 -8.89
N GLY A 104 6.63 6.56 -8.76
CA GLY A 104 6.73 5.11 -9.00
C GLY A 104 5.89 4.29 -8.02
N ALA A 105 5.79 4.71 -6.76
CA ALA A 105 4.94 4.05 -5.77
C ALA A 105 3.45 4.28 -6.06
N LEU A 106 3.09 5.48 -6.50
CA LEU A 106 1.72 5.80 -6.92
C LEU A 106 1.32 5.05 -8.19
N ASP A 107 2.19 4.98 -9.18
CA ASP A 107 1.92 4.23 -10.43
C ASP A 107 1.70 2.74 -10.13
N MET A 108 2.53 2.14 -9.27
CA MET A 108 2.35 0.74 -8.86
C MET A 108 1.08 0.54 -8.04
N LEU A 109 0.74 1.47 -7.15
CA LEU A 109 -0.48 1.43 -6.36
C LEU A 109 -1.73 1.46 -7.26
N ASP A 110 -1.76 2.39 -8.23
CA ASP A 110 -2.86 2.57 -9.17
C ASP A 110 -2.99 1.32 -10.08
N ALA A 111 -1.86 0.80 -10.58
CA ALA A 111 -1.84 -0.43 -11.39
C ALA A 111 -2.33 -1.65 -10.61
N GLY A 112 -1.84 -1.86 -9.38
CA GLY A 112 -2.28 -2.98 -8.53
C GLY A 112 -3.77 -2.88 -8.15
N HIS A 113 -4.28 -1.66 -7.93
CA HIS A 113 -5.71 -1.45 -7.69
C HIS A 113 -6.56 -1.77 -8.93
N ALA A 114 -6.11 -1.37 -10.13
CA ALA A 114 -6.79 -1.68 -11.38
C ALA A 114 -6.87 -3.20 -11.63
N LEU A 115 -5.77 -3.93 -11.43
CA LEU A 115 -5.75 -5.39 -11.55
C LEU A 115 -6.78 -6.07 -10.64
N LEU A 116 -6.80 -5.73 -9.35
CA LEU A 116 -7.78 -6.29 -8.40
C LEU A 116 -9.23 -5.89 -8.73
N THR A 117 -9.43 -4.70 -9.30
CA THR A 117 -10.77 -4.26 -9.74
C THR A 117 -11.24 -5.09 -10.93
N GLU A 118 -10.36 -5.37 -11.88
CA GLU A 118 -10.64 -6.25 -13.01
C GLU A 118 -10.92 -7.68 -12.56
N ASP A 119 -10.10 -8.23 -11.64
CA ASP A 119 -10.32 -9.56 -11.07
C ASP A 119 -11.70 -9.68 -10.41
N LEU A 120 -12.07 -8.68 -9.59
CA LEU A 120 -13.37 -8.68 -8.91
C LEU A 120 -14.53 -8.57 -9.89
N ALA A 121 -14.38 -7.82 -10.99
CA ALA A 121 -15.40 -7.64 -12.00
C ALA A 121 -15.70 -8.93 -12.81
N GLU A 122 -14.77 -9.87 -12.85
CA GLU A 122 -14.93 -11.18 -13.51
C GLU A 122 -15.65 -12.21 -12.62
N LEU A 123 -15.84 -11.93 -11.32
CA LEU A 123 -16.47 -12.86 -10.36
C LEU A 123 -17.96 -12.62 -10.20
N ASP A 124 -18.67 -13.68 -9.81
CA ASP A 124 -20.01 -13.60 -9.24
C ASP A 124 -20.01 -13.91 -7.73
N ASP A 125 -21.16 -13.77 -7.06
CA ASP A 125 -21.25 -14.01 -5.60
C ASP A 125 -20.88 -15.45 -5.21
N THR A 126 -21.01 -16.42 -6.12
CA THR A 126 -20.64 -17.82 -5.88
C THR A 126 -19.12 -18.00 -5.96
N ASP A 127 -18.47 -17.28 -6.88
CA ASP A 127 -17.03 -17.33 -7.07
C ASP A 127 -16.26 -16.73 -5.88
N LEU A 128 -16.88 -15.84 -5.10
CA LEU A 128 -16.26 -15.24 -3.92
C LEU A 128 -15.86 -16.26 -2.85
N GLU A 129 -16.55 -17.41 -2.77
CA GLU A 129 -16.21 -18.50 -1.85
C GLU A 129 -15.15 -19.47 -2.44
N ARG A 130 -14.72 -19.28 -3.68
CA ARG A 130 -13.70 -20.11 -4.31
C ARG A 130 -12.37 -19.95 -3.57
N SER A 131 -11.72 -21.08 -3.27
CA SER A 131 -10.36 -21.08 -2.71
C SER A 131 -9.36 -20.57 -3.75
N VAL A 132 -8.51 -19.63 -3.33
CA VAL A 132 -7.42 -19.06 -4.14
C VAL A 132 -6.13 -19.06 -3.33
N PRO A 133 -4.95 -19.27 -3.96
CA PRO A 133 -3.69 -19.29 -3.25
C PRO A 133 -3.26 -17.87 -2.83
N THR A 134 -2.43 -17.81 -1.79
CA THR A 134 -1.73 -16.60 -1.34
C THR A 134 -0.22 -16.74 -1.60
N ASN A 135 0.49 -15.62 -1.58
CA ASN A 135 1.95 -15.60 -1.79
C ASN A 135 2.77 -16.24 -0.66
N TRP A 136 2.16 -16.62 0.46
CA TRP A 136 2.79 -17.36 1.56
C TRP A 136 2.33 -18.81 1.69
N GLY A 137 1.58 -19.31 0.69
CA GLY A 137 1.21 -20.74 0.59
C GLY A 137 -0.04 -21.15 1.37
N GLU A 138 -0.84 -20.20 1.84
CA GLU A 138 -2.18 -20.45 2.36
C GLU A 138 -3.22 -20.39 1.25
N GLU A 139 -4.36 -21.02 1.49
CA GLU A 139 -5.55 -20.94 0.66
C GLU A 139 -6.59 -20.09 1.36
N TRP A 140 -7.10 -19.06 0.66
CA TRP A 140 -8.15 -18.19 1.16
C TRP A 140 -9.37 -18.19 0.24
N PRO A 141 -10.58 -17.91 0.76
CA PRO A 141 -11.70 -17.61 -0.13
C PRO A 141 -11.44 -16.29 -0.87
N ALA A 142 -11.82 -16.22 -2.15
CA ALA A 142 -11.51 -15.08 -3.01
C ALA A 142 -11.98 -13.72 -2.43
N TRP A 143 -13.15 -13.68 -1.75
CA TRP A 143 -13.62 -12.45 -1.11
C TRP A 143 -12.62 -11.88 -0.11
N ARG A 144 -11.83 -12.74 0.56
CA ARG A 144 -10.88 -12.31 1.59
C ARG A 144 -9.71 -11.53 1.00
N ILE A 145 -9.33 -11.79 -0.25
CA ILE A 145 -8.29 -11.02 -0.97
C ILE A 145 -8.72 -9.55 -1.07
N PHE A 146 -9.91 -9.31 -1.62
CA PHE A 146 -10.43 -7.95 -1.81
C PHE A 146 -10.69 -7.23 -0.48
N TRP A 147 -11.25 -7.94 0.49
CA TRP A 147 -11.46 -7.40 1.84
C TRP A 147 -10.13 -7.01 2.50
N THR A 148 -9.10 -7.86 2.39
CA THR A 148 -7.78 -7.58 2.96
C THR A 148 -7.16 -6.33 2.31
N MET A 149 -7.25 -6.18 1.00
CA MET A 149 -6.69 -5.01 0.31
C MET A 149 -7.47 -3.73 0.62
N THR A 150 -8.79 -3.81 0.75
CA THR A 150 -9.60 -2.68 1.24
C THR A 150 -9.20 -2.27 2.66
N HIS A 151 -9.00 -3.24 3.54
CA HIS A 151 -8.54 -2.99 4.91
C HIS A 151 -7.13 -2.39 4.95
N HIS A 152 -6.19 -2.82 4.08
CA HIS A 152 -4.87 -2.21 3.93
C HIS A 152 -4.97 -0.74 3.51
N ASP A 153 -5.79 -0.43 2.51
CA ASP A 153 -6.01 0.94 2.05
C ASP A 153 -6.53 1.84 3.18
N ALA A 154 -7.52 1.38 3.94
CA ALA A 154 -8.08 2.13 5.07
C ALA A 154 -7.05 2.33 6.18
N HIS A 155 -6.35 1.26 6.58
CA HIS A 155 -5.38 1.27 7.68
C HIS A 155 -4.19 2.17 7.35
N HIS A 156 -3.44 1.84 6.32
CA HIS A 156 -2.24 2.58 5.96
C HIS A 156 -2.54 3.95 5.35
N GLY A 157 -3.67 4.10 4.66
CA GLY A 157 -4.14 5.42 4.20
C GLY A 157 -4.37 6.40 5.34
N GLY A 158 -4.96 5.93 6.45
CA GLY A 158 -5.10 6.70 7.68
C GLY A 158 -3.77 7.08 8.31
N GLU A 159 -2.82 6.13 8.38
CA GLU A 159 -1.47 6.35 8.90
C GLU A 159 -0.67 7.32 8.04
N ILE A 160 -0.71 7.18 6.71
CA ILE A 160 -0.08 8.11 5.77
C ILE A 160 -0.69 9.51 5.93
N GLY A 161 -2.02 9.61 6.05
CA GLY A 161 -2.69 10.87 6.30
C GLY A 161 -2.19 11.56 7.56
N ALA A 162 -2.05 10.84 8.66
CA ALA A 162 -1.52 11.36 9.92
C ALA A 162 -0.05 11.81 9.80
N LEU A 163 0.77 11.06 9.05
CA LEU A 163 2.17 11.43 8.78
C LEU A 163 2.26 12.72 7.97
N ARG A 164 1.42 12.89 6.95
CA ARG A 164 1.36 14.11 6.14
C ARG A 164 0.97 15.33 6.98
N ASP A 165 -0.04 15.17 7.83
CA ASP A 165 -0.48 16.24 8.73
C ASP A 165 0.63 16.63 9.72
N LEU A 166 1.37 15.65 10.24
CA LEU A 166 2.51 15.86 11.12
C LEU A 166 3.68 16.54 10.40
N TYR A 167 4.02 16.07 9.18
CA TYR A 167 5.04 16.70 8.35
C TYR A 167 4.72 18.18 8.09
N ALA A 168 3.50 18.46 7.62
CA ALA A 168 3.05 19.81 7.37
C ALA A 168 3.09 20.69 8.64
N ALA A 169 2.75 20.15 9.81
CA ALA A 169 2.78 20.89 11.08
C ALA A 169 4.21 21.22 11.54
N THR A 170 5.17 20.30 11.30
CA THR A 170 6.57 20.46 11.75
C THR A 170 7.46 21.21 10.75
N HIS A 171 7.05 21.30 9.47
CA HIS A 171 7.81 21.97 8.40
C HIS A 171 7.13 23.26 7.92
N ARG A 172 6.14 23.79 8.65
CA ARG A 172 5.56 25.10 8.34
C ARG A 172 6.61 26.20 8.53
N THR A 173 7.05 26.76 7.41
CA THR A 173 7.71 28.08 7.39
C THR A 173 6.64 29.15 7.45
N GLY A 174 6.04 29.36 8.63
CA GLY A 174 5.12 30.48 8.89
C GLY A 174 5.90 31.71 9.34
N PRO A 175 5.38 32.94 9.18
CA PRO A 175 5.98 34.10 9.81
C PRO A 175 6.04 33.88 11.31
N ASP A 176 7.22 34.18 11.89
CA ASP A 176 7.49 34.13 13.31
C ASP A 176 6.38 34.90 14.06
N PRO A 177 5.57 34.27 14.95
CA PRO A 177 4.52 34.97 15.67
C PRO A 177 5.05 36.04 16.65
N ASP A 178 6.38 36.12 16.88
CA ASP A 178 7.04 37.05 17.79
C ASP A 178 7.76 38.22 17.07
N GLY A 179 7.50 38.42 15.77
CA GLY A 179 8.01 39.55 15.00
C GLY A 179 7.17 40.83 15.17
N GLY A 180 7.10 41.36 16.37
CA GLY A 180 6.45 42.62 16.73
C GLY A 180 7.22 43.39 17.76
#